data_383146fd36da61b4b3c46044448d4aa1
#
_entry.id   383146fd36da61b4b3c46044448d4aa1
#
_cell.length_a   1.000
_cell.length_b   1.000
_cell.length_c   1.000
_cell.angle_alpha   90.00
_cell.angle_beta   90.00
_cell.angle_gamma   90.00
#
_symmetry.space_group_name_H-M   'P 1'
#
loop_
_entity.id
_entity.type
_entity.pdbx_description
1 polymer ?
#
loop_
_entity_poly.entity_id
_entity_poly.type
_entity_poly.pdbx_seq_one_letter_code
_entity_poly.pdbx_strand_id
1 'polypeptide(L)'
;LYPGILLASAIANIELRSFILANTPYALLIAGTGFLFSMRGMNDRDGAEGPETGEGGNDAPVFGSGAIWNFLPIVFILVLVMGFHMELHYALGITITVLFFHFRLGAKEIFRVMKYGFTPDVFVLIFGTMLFKFAMESSGAVEHLNRFFTESGIPLLPVLFMLPFVSGLLTGLTVGFVGSTFPLIISLTGGAHLGQLSFAFASGFIGVLLSPVHLCLVLTREYFKADAWGIYRKTLRASGIVMVAALIEYLIL
;
A
#
# COMPACT_ATOMS: atom_id res chain seq x y z
N LEU A 1 -1.91 3.32 12.98
CA LEU A 1 -3.24 3.49 12.40
C LEU A 1 -3.11 4.03 10.99
N TYR A 2 -3.68 3.30 10.02
CA TYR A 2 -3.59 3.66 8.61
C TYR A 2 -4.52 4.85 8.30
N PRO A 3 -4.04 5.95 7.71
CA PRO A 3 -4.82 7.18 7.55
C PRO A 3 -6.15 6.98 6.81
N GLY A 4 -6.19 6.08 5.84
CA GLY A 4 -7.40 5.76 5.08
C GLY A 4 -8.50 5.12 5.93
N ILE A 5 -8.14 4.26 6.88
CA ILE A 5 -9.11 3.62 7.81
C ILE A 5 -9.68 4.66 8.78
N LEU A 6 -8.83 5.57 9.29
CA LEU A 6 -9.27 6.66 10.15
C LEU A 6 -10.26 7.58 9.43
N LEU A 7 -9.93 7.96 8.20
CA LEU A 7 -10.79 8.80 7.40
C LEU A 7 -12.12 8.10 7.06
N ALA A 8 -12.08 6.81 6.71
CA ALA A 8 -13.27 6.01 6.43
C ALA A 8 -14.21 5.94 7.64
N SER A 9 -13.67 5.64 8.82
CA SER A 9 -14.41 5.64 10.09
C SER A 9 -15.04 7.01 10.40
N ALA A 10 -14.28 8.08 10.20
CA ALA A 10 -14.75 9.45 10.45
C ALA A 10 -15.87 9.86 9.47
N ILE A 11 -15.73 9.59 8.18
CA ILE A 11 -16.76 9.92 7.15
C ILE A 11 -18.03 9.10 7.36
N ALA A 12 -17.86 7.80 7.67
CA ALA A 12 -18.99 6.89 7.85
C ALA A 12 -19.66 7.03 9.23
N ASN A 13 -19.05 7.74 10.16
CA ASN A 13 -19.46 7.81 11.57
C ASN A 13 -19.65 6.41 12.19
N ILE A 14 -18.77 5.48 11.81
CA ILE A 14 -18.72 4.11 12.35
C ILE A 14 -17.58 4.03 13.35
N GLU A 15 -17.78 3.27 14.43
CA GLU A 15 -16.75 3.04 15.42
C GLU A 15 -15.49 2.46 14.75
N LEU A 16 -14.35 3.11 14.96
CA LEU A 16 -13.05 2.73 14.38
C LEU A 16 -12.70 1.26 14.62
N ARG A 17 -12.99 0.77 15.83
CA ARG A 17 -12.74 -0.63 16.20
C ARG A 17 -13.51 -1.61 15.32
N SER A 18 -14.78 -1.34 15.10
CA SER A 18 -15.65 -2.18 14.25
C SER A 18 -15.18 -2.19 12.81
N PHE A 19 -14.75 -1.04 12.29
CA PHE A 19 -14.22 -0.93 10.93
C PHE A 19 -12.87 -1.65 10.78
N ILE A 20 -11.97 -1.57 11.78
CA ILE A 20 -10.70 -2.32 11.80
C ILE A 20 -10.98 -3.82 11.82
N LEU A 21 -11.86 -4.30 12.70
CA LEU A 21 -12.18 -5.72 12.81
C LEU A 21 -12.75 -6.28 11.50
N ALA A 22 -13.64 -5.55 10.83
CA ALA A 22 -14.20 -5.94 9.54
C ALA A 22 -13.14 -6.03 8.42
N ASN A 23 -12.10 -5.20 8.46
CA ASN A 23 -11.04 -5.21 7.45
C ASN A 23 -9.83 -6.09 7.83
N THR A 24 -9.77 -6.62 9.06
CA THR A 24 -8.67 -7.48 9.52
C THR A 24 -8.52 -8.76 8.70
N PRO A 25 -9.60 -9.49 8.32
CA PRO A 25 -9.48 -10.68 7.47
C PRO A 25 -8.78 -10.39 6.14
N TYR A 26 -9.09 -9.26 5.50
CA TYR A 26 -8.46 -8.86 4.23
C TYR A 26 -6.96 -8.57 4.41
N ALA A 27 -6.59 -7.88 5.49
CA ALA A 27 -5.19 -7.61 5.79
C ALA A 27 -4.39 -8.91 6.01
N LEU A 28 -4.96 -9.88 6.74
CA LEU A 28 -4.33 -11.18 6.96
C LEU A 28 -4.24 -12.00 5.67
N LEU A 29 -5.27 -11.96 4.81
CA LEU A 29 -5.26 -12.63 3.51
C LEU A 29 -4.22 -12.01 2.57
N ILE A 30 -4.10 -10.68 2.53
CA ILE A 30 -3.08 -10.00 1.71
C ILE A 30 -1.68 -10.38 2.21
N ALA A 31 -1.45 -10.34 3.52
CA ALA A 31 -0.17 -10.72 4.10
C ALA A 31 0.16 -12.20 3.84
N GLY A 32 -0.80 -13.10 4.05
CA GLY A 32 -0.62 -14.54 3.84
C GLY A 32 -0.40 -14.91 2.37
N THR A 33 -1.20 -14.38 1.46
CA THR A 33 -1.06 -14.63 0.02
C THR A 33 0.21 -13.98 -0.52
N GLY A 34 0.55 -12.76 -0.09
CA GLY A 34 1.79 -12.09 -0.44
C GLY A 34 3.02 -12.90 -0.02
N PHE A 35 3.02 -13.41 1.21
CA PHE A 35 4.08 -14.30 1.71
C PHE A 35 4.18 -15.60 0.91
N LEU A 36 3.06 -16.29 0.66
CA LEU A 36 3.04 -17.55 -0.10
C LEU A 36 3.54 -17.37 -1.54
N PHE A 37 3.10 -16.31 -2.23
CA PHE A 37 3.56 -16.05 -3.60
C PHE A 37 5.00 -15.55 -3.66
N SER A 38 5.50 -14.88 -2.63
CA SER A 38 6.90 -14.50 -2.51
C SER A 38 7.78 -15.74 -2.32
N MET A 39 7.40 -16.66 -1.42
CA MET A 39 8.14 -17.89 -1.14
C MET A 39 8.23 -18.82 -2.35
N ARG A 40 7.12 -19.00 -3.10
CA ARG A 40 7.13 -19.83 -4.31
C ARG A 40 8.01 -19.27 -5.43
N GLY A 41 8.22 -17.96 -5.49
CA GLY A 41 9.12 -17.34 -6.48
C GLY A 41 10.61 -17.47 -6.17
N MET A 42 11.00 -17.91 -4.97
CA MET A 42 12.41 -18.12 -4.62
C MET A 42 12.98 -19.42 -5.18
N ASN A 43 12.15 -20.34 -5.67
CA ASN A 43 12.58 -21.60 -6.28
C ASN A 43 12.81 -21.49 -7.80
N ASP A 44 12.32 -20.44 -8.43
CA ASP A 44 12.59 -20.12 -9.84
C ASP A 44 13.82 -19.20 -9.89
N ARG A 45 15.01 -19.80 -9.91
CA ARG A 45 16.29 -19.13 -10.15
C ARG A 45 16.41 -18.75 -11.63
N ASP A 46 15.58 -17.85 -12.09
CA ASP A 46 15.81 -17.17 -13.37
C ASP A 46 16.18 -15.71 -13.11
N GLY A 47 17.50 -15.47 -13.15
CA GLY A 47 18.15 -14.27 -13.65
C GLY A 47 17.62 -12.89 -13.21
N ALA A 48 17.58 -12.59 -11.92
CA ALA A 48 17.69 -11.22 -11.48
C ALA A 48 19.15 -11.03 -11.00
N GLU A 49 19.98 -10.51 -11.86
CA GLU A 49 21.24 -9.86 -11.45
C GLU A 49 20.84 -8.69 -10.53
N GLY A 50 20.84 -8.95 -9.24
CA GLY A 50 20.79 -7.89 -8.24
C GLY A 50 21.99 -6.97 -8.44
N PRO A 51 21.95 -5.69 -8.00
CA PRO A 51 23.10 -4.84 -8.06
C PRO A 51 24.26 -5.57 -7.37
N GLU A 52 25.34 -5.82 -8.11
CA GLU A 52 26.57 -6.37 -7.60
C GLU A 52 27.10 -5.43 -6.52
N THR A 53 26.70 -5.66 -5.28
CA THR A 53 27.47 -5.19 -4.12
C THR A 53 28.62 -6.15 -4.01
N GLY A 54 29.76 -5.72 -4.57
CA GLY A 54 31.01 -6.43 -4.49
C GLY A 54 31.32 -6.86 -3.06
N GLU A 55 31.95 -8.03 -3.01
CA GLU A 55 32.63 -8.68 -1.89
C GLU A 55 31.80 -9.61 -1.01
N GLY A 56 31.97 -10.87 -1.31
CA GLY A 56 32.21 -12.00 -0.40
C GLY A 56 31.39 -12.07 0.88
N GLY A 57 30.22 -12.63 0.83
CA GLY A 57 29.52 -13.02 2.04
C GLY A 57 28.79 -14.33 1.81
N ASN A 58 29.24 -15.37 2.49
CA ASN A 58 28.70 -16.72 2.59
C ASN A 58 27.17 -16.76 2.44
N ASP A 59 26.71 -17.68 1.59
CA ASP A 59 25.31 -18.11 1.46
C ASP A 59 24.77 -18.59 2.82
N ALA A 60 24.40 -17.66 3.70
CA ALA A 60 23.68 -17.97 4.91
C ALA A 60 22.22 -18.19 4.56
N PRO A 61 21.57 -19.24 5.06
CA PRO A 61 20.17 -19.52 4.78
C PRO A 61 19.31 -18.32 5.19
N VAL A 62 18.45 -17.87 4.27
CA VAL A 62 17.54 -16.69 4.43
C VAL A 62 16.64 -16.82 5.67
N PHE A 63 16.55 -17.99 6.28
CA PHE A 63 15.79 -18.32 7.50
C PHE A 63 16.67 -18.80 8.66
N GLY A 64 17.84 -18.20 8.86
CA GLY A 64 18.62 -18.36 10.11
C GLY A 64 18.12 -17.42 11.21
N SER A 65 18.55 -17.62 12.45
CA SER A 65 18.23 -16.75 13.62
C SER A 65 18.53 -15.27 13.37
N GLY A 66 19.32 -14.93 12.35
CA GLY A 66 19.56 -13.56 11.88
C GLY A 66 18.38 -12.92 11.12
N ALA A 67 17.45 -13.70 10.57
CA ALA A 67 16.30 -13.14 9.83
C ALA A 67 15.38 -12.32 10.76
N ILE A 68 15.22 -12.76 12.01
CA ILE A 68 14.40 -12.06 13.01
C ILE A 68 14.98 -10.66 13.31
N TRP A 69 16.29 -10.53 13.33
CA TRP A 69 16.98 -9.24 13.56
C TRP A 69 16.75 -8.25 12.41
N ASN A 70 16.56 -8.74 11.19
CA ASN A 70 16.26 -7.88 10.04
C ASN A 70 14.87 -7.25 10.11
N PHE A 71 13.92 -7.85 10.87
CA PHE A 71 12.59 -7.28 11.10
C PHE A 71 12.55 -6.28 12.26
N LEU A 72 13.60 -6.22 13.08
CA LEU A 72 13.67 -5.35 14.25
C LEU A 72 13.43 -3.87 13.92
N PRO A 73 13.97 -3.29 12.85
CA PRO A 73 13.68 -1.90 12.47
C PRO A 73 12.19 -1.68 12.15
N ILE A 74 11.54 -2.65 11.52
CA ILE A 74 10.10 -2.56 11.20
C ILE A 74 9.27 -2.57 12.48
N VAL A 75 9.56 -3.50 13.39
CA VAL A 75 8.90 -3.58 14.71
C VAL A 75 9.15 -2.29 15.49
N PHE A 76 10.35 -1.74 15.45
CA PHE A 76 10.71 -0.49 16.12
C PHE A 76 9.89 0.69 15.59
N ILE A 77 9.74 0.83 14.26
CA ILE A 77 8.87 1.84 13.66
C ILE A 77 7.41 1.67 14.12
N LEU A 78 6.90 0.43 14.12
CA LEU A 78 5.54 0.15 14.57
C LEU A 78 5.33 0.55 16.03
N VAL A 79 6.28 0.26 16.91
CA VAL A 79 6.23 0.67 18.32
C VAL A 79 6.24 2.20 18.45
N LEU A 80 7.07 2.91 17.70
CA LEU A 80 7.10 4.38 17.72
C LEU A 80 5.78 4.99 17.23
N VAL A 81 5.22 4.48 16.13
CA VAL A 81 3.99 5.02 15.56
C VAL A 81 2.77 4.64 16.41
N MET A 82 2.66 3.38 16.85
CA MET A 82 1.47 2.90 17.58
C MET A 82 1.55 3.14 19.09
N GLY A 83 2.75 3.01 19.69
CA GLY A 83 2.94 3.18 21.14
C GLY A 83 3.06 4.65 21.55
N PHE A 84 3.82 5.43 20.78
CA PHE A 84 4.07 6.84 21.09
C PHE A 84 3.21 7.82 20.27
N HIS A 85 2.32 7.31 19.39
CA HIS A 85 1.49 8.13 18.50
C HIS A 85 2.28 9.13 17.65
N MET A 86 3.55 8.79 17.34
CA MET A 86 4.41 9.64 16.52
C MET A 86 4.02 9.57 15.05
N GLU A 87 4.15 10.67 14.34
CA GLU A 87 3.98 10.67 12.89
C GLU A 87 5.08 9.85 12.20
N LEU A 88 4.70 9.13 11.15
CA LEU A 88 5.57 8.17 10.45
C LEU A 88 6.92 8.75 10.03
N HIS A 89 6.97 10.01 9.59
CA HIS A 89 8.21 10.63 9.13
C HIS A 89 9.22 10.85 10.27
N TYR A 90 8.77 11.18 11.49
CA TYR A 90 9.65 11.27 12.67
C TYR A 90 10.13 9.88 13.10
N ALA A 91 9.22 8.88 13.11
CA ALA A 91 9.57 7.51 13.45
C ALA A 91 10.63 6.94 12.48
N LEU A 92 10.49 7.21 11.19
CA LEU A 92 11.49 6.83 10.18
C LEU A 92 12.83 7.53 10.41
N GLY A 93 12.83 8.84 10.66
CA GLY A 93 14.05 9.62 10.93
C GLY A 93 14.81 9.09 12.14
N ILE A 94 14.10 8.80 13.24
CA ILE A 94 14.68 8.21 14.45
C ILE A 94 15.25 6.83 14.15
N THR A 95 14.50 5.97 13.45
CA THR A 95 14.94 4.62 13.12
C THR A 95 16.20 4.63 12.26
N ILE A 96 16.26 5.47 11.23
CA ILE A 96 17.45 5.62 10.37
C ILE A 96 18.66 6.08 11.21
N THR A 97 18.46 7.05 12.10
CA THR A 97 19.50 7.55 12.99
C THR A 97 20.01 6.44 13.91
N VAL A 98 19.11 5.67 14.53
CA VAL A 98 19.46 4.53 15.39
C VAL A 98 20.24 3.47 14.60
N LEU A 99 19.83 3.17 13.37
CA LEU A 99 20.55 2.22 12.50
C LEU A 99 21.96 2.70 12.17
N PHE A 100 22.15 4.00 11.88
CA PHE A 100 23.49 4.56 11.63
C PHE A 100 24.42 4.38 12.83
N PHE A 101 23.90 4.61 14.04
CA PHE A 101 24.65 4.38 15.28
C PHE A 101 24.90 2.88 15.54
N HIS A 102 23.88 2.04 15.33
CA HIS A 102 23.98 0.60 15.57
C HIS A 102 25.03 -0.06 14.66
N PHE A 103 25.01 0.26 13.37
CA PHE A 103 25.97 -0.26 12.40
C PHE A 103 27.30 0.49 12.39
N ARG A 104 27.45 1.49 13.27
CA ARG A 104 28.67 2.33 13.38
C ARG A 104 29.17 2.85 12.03
N LEU A 105 28.23 3.26 11.17
CA LEU A 105 28.56 3.77 9.84
C LEU A 105 29.41 5.02 9.92
N GLY A 106 30.51 5.03 9.19
CA GLY A 106 31.39 6.18 9.08
C GLY A 106 30.74 7.32 8.30
N ALA A 107 31.18 8.57 8.55
CA ALA A 107 30.63 9.76 7.87
C ALA A 107 30.65 9.63 6.33
N LYS A 108 31.64 8.95 5.76
CA LYS A 108 31.71 8.69 4.30
C LYS A 108 30.61 7.76 3.81
N GLU A 109 30.25 6.76 4.60
CA GLU A 109 29.18 5.79 4.28
C GLU A 109 27.81 6.44 4.42
N ILE A 110 27.61 7.22 5.49
CA ILE A 110 26.38 8.02 5.66
C ILE A 110 26.22 8.97 4.47
N PHE A 111 27.27 9.68 4.08
CA PHE A 111 27.20 10.57 2.91
C PHE A 111 26.90 9.81 1.61
N ARG A 112 27.45 8.60 1.43
CA ARG A 112 27.14 7.74 0.27
C ARG A 112 25.65 7.33 0.24
N VAL A 113 25.11 6.90 1.38
CA VAL A 113 23.70 6.54 1.52
C VAL A 113 22.80 7.74 1.24
N MET A 114 23.13 8.91 1.82
CA MET A 114 22.41 10.15 1.56
C MET A 114 22.46 10.53 0.08
N LYS A 115 23.62 10.49 -0.53
CA LYS A 115 23.78 10.79 -1.97
C LYS A 115 22.96 9.84 -2.83
N TYR A 116 22.85 8.56 -2.47
CA TYR A 116 22.02 7.59 -3.18
C TYR A 116 20.53 7.92 -3.06
N GLY A 117 20.05 8.28 -1.86
CA GLY A 117 18.67 8.70 -1.63
C GLY A 117 18.29 10.02 -2.33
N PHE A 118 19.29 10.88 -2.59
CA PHE A 118 19.10 12.18 -3.26
C PHE A 118 19.55 12.14 -4.73
N THR A 119 19.40 11.00 -5.41
CA THR A 119 19.67 10.94 -6.86
C THR A 119 18.59 11.71 -7.64
N PRO A 120 18.98 12.37 -8.76
CA PRO A 120 18.03 13.08 -9.63
C PRO A 120 16.87 12.19 -10.09
N ASP A 121 17.12 10.91 -10.36
CA ASP A 121 16.12 9.94 -10.80
C ASP A 121 15.00 9.77 -9.77
N VAL A 122 15.35 9.66 -8.47
CA VAL A 122 14.35 9.56 -7.38
C VAL A 122 13.53 10.86 -7.29
N PHE A 123 14.16 12.03 -7.45
CA PHE A 123 13.42 13.30 -7.47
C PHE A 123 12.47 13.41 -8.64
N VAL A 124 12.92 13.09 -9.84
CA VAL A 124 12.09 13.12 -11.07
C VAL A 124 10.90 12.18 -10.91
N LEU A 125 11.13 11.01 -10.34
CA LEU A 125 10.09 10.00 -10.11
C LEU A 125 9.07 10.46 -9.08
N ILE A 126 9.50 10.99 -7.94
CA ILE A 126 8.59 11.52 -6.90
C ILE A 126 7.82 12.73 -7.46
N PHE A 127 8.53 13.67 -8.10
CA PHE A 127 7.90 14.85 -8.67
C PHE A 127 6.90 14.50 -9.78
N GLY A 128 7.26 13.57 -10.68
CA GLY A 128 6.38 13.09 -11.73
C GLY A 128 5.11 12.44 -11.22
N THR A 129 5.22 11.58 -10.19
CA THR A 129 4.05 10.97 -9.56
C THR A 129 3.17 11.98 -8.83
N MET A 130 3.77 12.97 -8.15
CA MET A 130 3.04 14.04 -7.50
C MET A 130 2.35 14.98 -8.49
N LEU A 131 3.02 15.30 -9.60
CA LEU A 131 2.44 16.10 -10.68
C LEU A 131 1.26 15.38 -11.34
N PHE A 132 1.41 14.07 -11.61
CA PHE A 132 0.32 13.26 -12.15
C PHE A 132 -0.88 13.25 -11.19
N LYS A 133 -0.63 13.01 -9.90
CA LYS A 133 -1.67 13.06 -8.87
C LYS A 133 -2.39 14.42 -8.87
N PHE A 134 -1.63 15.51 -8.83
CA PHE A 134 -2.18 16.85 -8.86
C PHE A 134 -3.02 17.13 -10.12
N ALA A 135 -2.54 16.68 -11.29
CA ALA A 135 -3.29 16.79 -12.55
C ALA A 135 -4.60 16.01 -12.49
N MET A 136 -4.62 14.80 -11.94
CA MET A 136 -5.83 13.98 -11.78
C MET A 136 -6.83 14.63 -10.83
N GLU A 137 -6.36 15.18 -9.70
CA GLU A 137 -7.20 15.89 -8.73
C GLU A 137 -7.75 17.19 -9.33
N SER A 138 -6.90 18.00 -9.97
CA SER A 138 -7.30 19.29 -10.55
C SER A 138 -8.19 19.17 -11.78
N SER A 139 -8.09 18.08 -12.53
CA SER A 139 -8.97 17.81 -13.69
C SER A 139 -10.40 17.43 -13.28
N GLY A 140 -10.66 17.14 -12.01
CA GLY A 140 -11.93 16.62 -11.55
C GLY A 140 -12.29 15.23 -12.07
N ALA A 141 -11.30 14.48 -12.59
CA ALA A 141 -11.53 13.18 -13.21
C ALA A 141 -12.23 12.18 -12.26
N VAL A 142 -11.86 12.20 -10.97
CA VAL A 142 -12.49 11.36 -9.96
C VAL A 142 -13.94 11.78 -9.70
N GLU A 143 -14.20 13.09 -9.63
CA GLU A 143 -15.53 13.67 -9.48
C GLU A 143 -16.46 13.33 -10.64
N HIS A 144 -15.96 13.46 -11.87
CA HIS A 144 -16.70 13.08 -13.07
C HIS A 144 -17.02 11.59 -13.11
N LEU A 145 -16.09 10.75 -12.69
CA LEU A 145 -16.30 9.31 -12.57
C LEU A 145 -17.42 8.99 -11.56
N ASN A 146 -17.39 9.63 -10.40
CA ASN A 146 -18.40 9.46 -9.36
C ASN A 146 -19.78 9.84 -9.89
N ARG A 147 -19.91 10.98 -10.58
CA ARG A 147 -21.16 11.43 -11.17
C ARG A 147 -21.68 10.46 -12.23
N PHE A 148 -20.81 9.97 -13.10
CA PHE A 148 -21.17 8.99 -14.13
C PHE A 148 -21.79 7.74 -13.51
N PHE A 149 -21.20 7.17 -12.47
CA PHE A 149 -21.75 5.99 -11.82
C PHE A 149 -23.09 6.26 -11.14
N THR A 150 -23.27 7.44 -10.55
CA THR A 150 -24.53 7.82 -9.91
C THR A 150 -25.68 8.01 -10.92
N GLU A 151 -25.39 8.66 -12.06
CA GLU A 151 -26.40 8.98 -13.09
C GLU A 151 -26.77 7.79 -13.98
N SER A 152 -25.86 6.81 -14.11
CA SER A 152 -26.05 5.67 -15.02
C SER A 152 -27.00 4.60 -14.52
N GLY A 153 -27.55 4.69 -13.28
CA GLY A 153 -28.47 3.69 -12.71
C GLY A 153 -27.87 2.30 -12.57
N ILE A 154 -26.54 2.20 -12.43
CA ILE A 154 -25.80 0.94 -12.32
C ILE A 154 -26.16 0.25 -11.00
N PRO A 155 -26.31 -1.09 -10.95
CA PRO A 155 -26.56 -1.82 -9.72
C PRO A 155 -25.50 -1.50 -8.66
N LEU A 156 -25.89 -1.54 -7.37
CA LEU A 156 -25.05 -1.12 -6.25
C LEU A 156 -23.71 -1.88 -6.17
N LEU A 157 -23.70 -3.20 -6.37
CA LEU A 157 -22.50 -4.04 -6.24
C LEU A 157 -21.37 -3.62 -7.21
N PRO A 158 -21.61 -3.43 -8.52
CA PRO A 158 -20.60 -2.85 -9.41
C PRO A 158 -20.10 -1.48 -8.97
N VAL A 159 -20.97 -0.63 -8.42
CA VAL A 159 -20.56 0.70 -7.93
C VAL A 159 -19.63 0.57 -6.73
N LEU A 160 -19.97 -0.27 -5.75
CA LEU A 160 -19.14 -0.54 -4.56
C LEU A 160 -17.77 -1.10 -4.92
N PHE A 161 -17.66 -1.82 -6.05
CA PHE A 161 -16.39 -2.34 -6.55
C PHE A 161 -15.64 -1.31 -7.41
N MET A 162 -16.25 -0.92 -8.54
CA MET A 162 -15.55 -0.17 -9.59
C MET A 162 -15.19 1.24 -9.16
N LEU A 163 -16.06 1.92 -8.44
CA LEU A 163 -15.84 3.30 -8.06
C LEU A 163 -14.63 3.48 -7.14
N PRO A 164 -14.52 2.78 -5.98
CA PRO A 164 -13.33 2.87 -5.15
C PRO A 164 -12.09 2.28 -5.83
N PHE A 165 -12.24 1.18 -6.60
CA PHE A 165 -11.14 0.55 -7.30
C PHE A 165 -10.49 1.50 -8.31
N VAL A 166 -11.28 2.11 -9.20
CA VAL A 166 -10.74 3.03 -10.21
C VAL A 166 -10.22 4.31 -9.55
N SER A 167 -10.92 4.84 -8.55
CA SER A 167 -10.44 6.00 -7.79
C SER A 167 -9.09 5.71 -7.09
N GLY A 168 -8.96 4.53 -6.47
CA GLY A 168 -7.71 4.07 -5.85
C GLY A 168 -6.59 3.86 -6.87
N LEU A 169 -6.91 3.29 -8.03
CA LEU A 169 -5.97 3.09 -9.14
C LEU A 169 -5.43 4.43 -9.68
N LEU A 170 -6.31 5.41 -9.84
CA LEU A 170 -5.95 6.73 -10.36
C LEU A 170 -5.16 7.56 -9.35
N THR A 171 -5.56 7.56 -8.09
CA THR A 171 -4.93 8.40 -7.05
C THR A 171 -3.68 7.76 -6.45
N GLY A 172 -3.59 6.44 -6.43
CA GLY A 172 -2.51 5.70 -5.76
C GLY A 172 -2.47 5.88 -4.24
N LEU A 173 -3.52 6.49 -3.65
CA LEU A 173 -3.63 6.83 -2.23
C LEU A 173 -4.96 6.40 -1.65
N THR A 174 -4.91 5.83 -0.45
CA THR A 174 -6.12 5.39 0.26
C THR A 174 -6.98 6.55 0.75
N VAL A 175 -6.36 7.62 1.21
CA VAL A 175 -7.07 8.84 1.60
C VAL A 175 -7.82 9.43 0.40
N GLY A 176 -7.22 9.36 -0.80
CA GLY A 176 -7.80 9.86 -2.04
C GLY A 176 -9.11 9.15 -2.40
N PHE A 177 -9.11 7.81 -2.49
CA PHE A 177 -10.35 7.11 -2.84
C PHE A 177 -11.39 7.13 -1.72
N VAL A 178 -10.98 7.04 -0.45
CA VAL A 178 -11.92 7.10 0.68
C VAL A 178 -12.63 8.46 0.70
N GLY A 179 -11.86 9.56 0.63
CA GLY A 179 -12.42 10.90 0.67
C GLY A 179 -13.37 11.21 -0.49
N SER A 180 -13.07 10.69 -1.68
CA SER A 180 -13.88 10.96 -2.87
C SER A 180 -15.07 10.02 -3.05
N THR A 181 -14.99 8.75 -2.61
CA THR A 181 -16.02 7.75 -2.94
C THR A 181 -16.95 7.40 -1.77
N PHE A 182 -16.46 7.44 -0.53
CA PHE A 182 -17.26 7.05 0.64
C PHE A 182 -18.48 7.94 0.89
N PRO A 183 -18.41 9.30 0.82
CA PRO A 183 -19.57 10.14 0.95
C PRO A 183 -20.67 9.78 -0.07
N LEU A 184 -20.25 9.47 -1.31
CA LEU A 184 -21.15 9.07 -2.36
C LEU A 184 -21.79 7.71 -2.11
N ILE A 185 -20.99 6.71 -1.72
CA ILE A 185 -21.49 5.37 -1.39
C ILE A 185 -22.53 5.46 -0.27
N ILE A 186 -22.23 6.19 0.80
CA ILE A 186 -23.16 6.39 1.93
C ILE A 186 -24.45 7.05 1.47
N SER A 187 -24.37 8.04 0.58
CA SER A 187 -25.54 8.69 -0.01
C SER A 187 -26.38 7.73 -0.86
N LEU A 188 -25.73 6.88 -1.66
CA LEU A 188 -26.41 5.91 -2.53
C LEU A 188 -27.06 4.76 -1.75
N THR A 189 -26.47 4.35 -0.64
CA THR A 189 -26.97 3.24 0.19
C THR A 189 -27.99 3.68 1.24
N GLY A 190 -28.21 5.00 1.37
CA GLY A 190 -29.11 5.56 2.39
C GLY A 190 -28.57 5.45 3.81
N GLY A 191 -27.31 5.12 3.99
CA GLY A 191 -26.66 5.01 5.30
C GLY A 191 -25.30 4.32 5.25
N ALA A 192 -24.59 4.35 6.38
CA ALA A 192 -23.28 3.72 6.51
C ALA A 192 -23.43 2.25 6.93
N HIS A 193 -23.44 1.35 5.97
CA HIS A 193 -23.48 -0.10 6.20
C HIS A 193 -22.06 -0.66 6.24
N LEU A 194 -21.66 -1.27 7.37
CA LEU A 194 -20.30 -1.75 7.63
C LEU A 194 -19.79 -2.71 6.54
N GLY A 195 -20.59 -3.72 6.15
CA GLY A 195 -20.20 -4.70 5.13
C GLY A 195 -19.98 -4.07 3.75
N GLN A 196 -20.85 -3.14 3.35
CA GLN A 196 -20.71 -2.42 2.08
C GLN A 196 -19.47 -1.53 2.05
N LEU A 197 -19.21 -0.81 3.14
CA LEU A 197 -18.05 0.06 3.24
C LEU A 197 -16.73 -0.73 3.38
N SER A 198 -16.73 -1.90 4.04
CA SER A 198 -15.57 -2.80 4.06
C SER A 198 -15.27 -3.37 2.69
N PHE A 199 -16.28 -3.80 1.94
CA PHE A 199 -16.11 -4.26 0.56
C PHE A 199 -15.58 -3.15 -0.34
N ALA A 200 -16.15 -1.95 -0.25
CA ALA A 200 -15.69 -0.77 -0.99
C ALA A 200 -14.25 -0.38 -0.62
N PHE A 201 -13.89 -0.49 0.67
CA PHE A 201 -12.52 -0.23 1.14
C PHE A 201 -11.54 -1.25 0.59
N ALA A 202 -11.87 -2.54 0.63
CA ALA A 202 -11.03 -3.60 0.06
C ALA A 202 -10.82 -3.39 -1.45
N SER A 203 -11.88 -3.03 -2.17
CA SER A 203 -11.84 -2.74 -3.61
C SER A 203 -10.91 -1.57 -3.93
N GLY A 204 -11.08 -0.44 -3.22
CA GLY A 204 -10.24 0.74 -3.40
C GLY A 204 -8.78 0.50 -3.01
N PHE A 205 -8.56 -0.26 -1.94
CA PHE A 205 -7.20 -0.64 -1.51
C PHE A 205 -6.47 -1.49 -2.55
N ILE A 206 -7.17 -2.45 -3.17
CA ILE A 206 -6.62 -3.22 -4.30
C ILE A 206 -6.31 -2.30 -5.47
N GLY A 207 -7.16 -1.32 -5.77
CA GLY A 207 -6.88 -0.29 -6.77
C GLY A 207 -5.57 0.46 -6.48
N VAL A 208 -5.37 0.89 -5.24
CA VAL A 208 -4.12 1.54 -4.79
C VAL A 208 -2.91 0.62 -4.96
N LEU A 209 -3.01 -0.66 -4.58
CA LEU A 209 -1.91 -1.62 -4.72
C LEU A 209 -1.51 -1.86 -6.18
N LEU A 210 -2.47 -1.80 -7.10
CA LEU A 210 -2.25 -1.96 -8.54
C LEU A 210 -1.94 -0.63 -9.25
N SER A 211 -1.96 0.48 -8.53
CA SER A 211 -1.74 1.80 -9.11
C SER A 211 -0.30 1.98 -9.59
N PRO A 212 -0.10 2.44 -10.83
CA PRO A 212 1.22 2.75 -11.36
C PRO A 212 1.87 3.97 -10.67
N VAL A 213 1.08 4.78 -9.97
CA VAL A 213 1.54 5.97 -9.23
C VAL A 213 1.66 5.73 -7.73
N HIS A 214 1.52 4.48 -7.28
CA HIS A 214 1.73 4.14 -5.89
C HIS A 214 3.21 4.25 -5.51
N LEU A 215 3.57 5.31 -4.82
CA LEU A 215 4.97 5.68 -4.52
C LEU A 215 5.78 4.54 -3.90
N CYS A 216 5.19 3.79 -2.96
CA CYS A 216 5.91 2.69 -2.32
C CYS A 216 6.31 1.60 -3.32
N LEU A 217 5.39 1.25 -4.24
CA LEU A 217 5.67 0.26 -5.28
C LEU A 217 6.74 0.75 -6.25
N VAL A 218 6.62 2.01 -6.68
CA VAL A 218 7.52 2.61 -7.68
C VAL A 218 8.93 2.74 -7.10
N LEU A 219 9.08 3.25 -5.87
CA LEU A 219 10.37 3.37 -5.19
C LEU A 219 11.01 2.00 -4.90
N THR A 220 10.22 1.02 -4.43
CA THR A 220 10.71 -0.33 -4.17
C THR A 220 11.20 -0.99 -5.45
N ARG A 221 10.43 -0.87 -6.54
CA ARG A 221 10.82 -1.38 -7.86
C ARG A 221 12.14 -0.74 -8.34
N GLU A 222 12.26 0.58 -8.21
CA GLU A 222 13.46 1.31 -8.63
C GLU A 222 14.69 0.90 -7.81
N TYR A 223 14.54 0.74 -6.50
CA TYR A 223 15.62 0.31 -5.62
C TYR A 223 16.14 -1.09 -5.96
N PHE A 224 15.22 -2.05 -6.16
CA PHE A 224 15.58 -3.44 -6.46
C PHE A 224 15.81 -3.72 -7.95
N LYS A 225 15.64 -2.71 -8.82
CA LYS A 225 15.68 -2.86 -10.29
C LYS A 225 14.79 -4.02 -10.78
N ALA A 226 13.67 -4.23 -10.09
CA ALA A 226 12.80 -5.37 -10.31
C ALA A 226 11.91 -5.19 -11.54
N ASP A 227 11.58 -6.32 -12.21
CA ASP A 227 10.66 -6.32 -13.33
C ASP A 227 9.24 -5.94 -12.90
N ALA A 228 8.71 -4.88 -13.51
CA ALA A 228 7.37 -4.39 -13.22
C ALA A 228 6.29 -5.44 -13.50
N TRP A 229 6.39 -6.15 -14.63
CA TRP A 229 5.40 -7.13 -15.03
C TRP A 229 5.36 -8.33 -14.07
N GLY A 230 6.51 -8.79 -13.63
CA GLY A 230 6.62 -9.84 -12.61
C GLY A 230 5.97 -9.46 -11.28
N ILE A 231 6.16 -8.21 -10.83
CA ILE A 231 5.52 -7.68 -9.63
C ILE A 231 4.00 -7.64 -9.82
N TYR A 232 3.51 -7.03 -10.89
CA TYR A 232 2.08 -6.91 -11.15
C TYR A 232 1.40 -8.27 -11.26
N ARG A 233 2.01 -9.25 -11.91
CA ARG A 233 1.46 -10.61 -12.04
C ARG A 233 1.27 -11.30 -10.69
N LYS A 234 2.22 -11.11 -9.76
CA LYS A 234 2.13 -11.66 -8.39
C LYS A 234 1.09 -10.90 -7.55
N THR A 235 1.12 -9.58 -7.60
CA THR A 235 0.18 -8.72 -6.88
C THR A 235 -1.26 -8.94 -7.35
N LEU A 236 -1.49 -9.07 -8.66
CA LEU A 236 -2.82 -9.30 -9.23
C LEU A 236 -3.42 -10.63 -8.76
N ARG A 237 -2.60 -11.69 -8.67
CA ARG A 237 -3.06 -12.99 -8.16
C ARG A 237 -3.47 -12.92 -6.70
N ALA A 238 -2.64 -12.29 -5.86
CA ALA A 238 -2.95 -12.07 -4.45
C ALA A 238 -4.21 -11.21 -4.27
N SER A 239 -4.30 -10.10 -5.01
CA SER A 239 -5.45 -9.20 -5.01
C SER A 239 -6.74 -9.88 -5.47
N GLY A 240 -6.66 -10.77 -6.47
CA GLY A 240 -7.81 -11.57 -6.92
C GLY A 240 -8.38 -12.46 -5.83
N ILE A 241 -7.52 -13.15 -5.07
CA ILE A 241 -7.95 -13.98 -3.93
C ILE A 241 -8.65 -13.14 -2.87
N VAL A 242 -8.07 -11.99 -2.52
CA VAL A 242 -8.65 -11.08 -1.52
C VAL A 242 -9.98 -10.51 -2.00
N MET A 243 -10.10 -10.18 -3.29
CA MET A 243 -11.36 -9.68 -3.86
C MET A 243 -12.47 -10.73 -3.82
N VAL A 244 -12.14 -12.00 -4.15
CA VAL A 244 -13.12 -13.09 -4.03
C VAL A 244 -13.55 -13.27 -2.58
N ALA A 245 -12.64 -13.23 -1.62
CA ALA A 245 -12.96 -13.32 -0.21
C ALA A 245 -13.85 -12.14 0.25
N ALA A 246 -13.52 -10.91 -0.18
CA ALA A 246 -14.31 -9.73 0.13
C ALA A 246 -15.73 -9.80 -0.46
N LEU A 247 -15.86 -10.33 -1.66
CA LEU A 247 -17.17 -10.54 -2.30
C LEU A 247 -18.01 -11.59 -1.55
N ILE A 248 -17.38 -12.69 -1.13
CA ILE A 248 -18.04 -13.75 -0.34
C ILE A 248 -18.53 -13.17 0.99
N GLU A 249 -17.69 -12.42 1.69
CA GLU A 249 -18.07 -11.77 2.96
C GLU A 249 -19.22 -10.80 2.77
N TYR A 250 -19.20 -9.97 1.72
CA TYR A 250 -20.28 -9.06 1.38
C TYR A 250 -21.62 -9.77 1.08
N LEU A 251 -21.58 -10.96 0.50
CA LEU A 251 -22.78 -11.74 0.18
C LEU A 251 -23.34 -12.50 1.40
N ILE A 252 -22.55 -12.72 2.44
CA ILE A 252 -22.94 -13.41 3.68
C ILE A 252 -23.51 -12.43 4.71
N LEU A 253 -22.97 -11.20 4.76
CA LEU A 253 -23.39 -10.14 5.69
C LEU A 253 -24.56 -9.34 5.16
#